data_9fdc46c48f54132dfc6fc19fb42c66dd
#
_entry.id   9fdc46c48f54132dfc6fc19fb42c66dd
#
_cell.length_a   1.000
_cell.length_b   1.000
_cell.length_c   1.000
_cell.angle_alpha   90.00
_cell.angle_beta   90.00
_cell.angle_gamma   90.00
#
_symmetry.space_group_name_H-M   'P 1'
#
loop_
_entity.id
_entity.type
_entity.pdbx_description
1 polymer ?
#
loop_
_entity_poly.entity_id
_entity_poly.type
_entity_poly.pdbx_seq_one_letter_code
_entity_poly.pdbx_strand_id
1 'polypeptide(L)'
;MDALGLFHRYRDDVYRLAVNYTSSPREAEDVSRSVFLKLVAREDLTPGTERDFLMQATADECRSLLRSGGWKRTVKALFSAPRSGTPRQDILRLPPKYQVVMYLRYYEDFTTGEIARLLKIPQSTAAARLSRGRGLLER
;
A
#
# COMPACT_ATOMS: atom_id res chain seq x y z
N MET A 1 -6.86 -25.05 -0.02
CA MET A 1 -6.40 -23.75 -0.55
C MET A 1 -4.98 -23.88 -1.09
N ASP A 2 -4.74 -23.39 -2.29
CA ASP A 2 -3.40 -23.40 -2.88
C ASP A 2 -2.71 -22.05 -2.59
N ALA A 3 -2.04 -21.99 -1.45
CA ALA A 3 -1.37 -20.76 -1.00
C ALA A 3 -0.31 -20.29 -1.99
N LEU A 4 0.47 -21.21 -2.55
CA LEU A 4 1.52 -20.87 -3.49
C LEU A 4 0.95 -20.31 -4.78
N GLY A 5 -0.11 -20.92 -5.32
CA GLY A 5 -0.78 -20.44 -6.51
C GLY A 5 -1.41 -19.07 -6.31
N LEU A 6 -2.04 -18.85 -5.16
CA LEU A 6 -2.61 -17.54 -4.82
C LEU A 6 -1.54 -16.48 -4.70
N PHE A 7 -0.43 -16.80 -4.07
CA PHE A 7 0.66 -15.83 -3.94
C PHE A 7 1.25 -15.46 -5.31
N HIS A 8 1.49 -16.45 -6.17
CA HIS A 8 1.97 -16.18 -7.54
C HIS A 8 1.01 -15.30 -8.32
N ARG A 9 -0.29 -15.50 -8.13
CA ARG A 9 -1.31 -14.73 -8.82
C ARG A 9 -1.33 -13.27 -8.38
N TYR A 10 -1.15 -13.01 -7.09
CA TYR A 10 -1.33 -11.67 -6.51
C TYR A 10 -0.04 -11.02 -6.05
N ARG A 11 1.11 -11.65 -6.21
CA ARG A 11 2.38 -11.12 -5.68
C ARG A 11 2.73 -9.73 -6.22
N ASP A 12 2.40 -9.46 -7.49
CA ASP A 12 2.68 -8.17 -8.08
C ASP A 12 1.81 -7.08 -7.44
N ASP A 13 0.54 -7.40 -7.16
CA ASP A 13 -0.35 -6.48 -6.47
C ASP A 13 0.14 -6.20 -5.04
N VAL A 14 0.55 -7.25 -4.34
CA VAL A 14 1.11 -7.12 -2.98
C VAL A 14 2.37 -6.26 -3.00
N TYR A 15 3.28 -6.55 -3.92
CA TYR A 15 4.55 -5.82 -4.03
C TYR A 15 4.31 -4.35 -4.38
N ARG A 16 3.42 -4.07 -5.34
CA ARG A 16 3.10 -2.69 -5.72
C ARG A 16 2.53 -1.89 -4.55
N LEU A 17 1.58 -2.50 -3.81
CA LEU A 17 1.03 -1.83 -2.64
C LEU A 17 2.11 -1.57 -1.59
N ALA A 18 2.96 -2.55 -1.34
CA ALA A 18 4.05 -2.43 -0.37
C ALA A 18 5.04 -1.34 -0.77
N VAL A 19 5.43 -1.27 -2.05
CA VAL A 19 6.32 -0.21 -2.54
C VAL A 19 5.67 1.17 -2.37
N ASN A 20 4.39 1.28 -2.72
CA ASN A 20 3.68 2.55 -2.59
C ASN A 20 3.49 2.97 -1.13
N TYR A 21 3.44 2.00 -0.22
CA TYR A 21 3.31 2.28 1.21
C TYR A 21 4.64 2.65 1.86
N THR A 22 5.71 1.94 1.49
CA THR A 22 7.02 2.08 2.14
C THR A 22 8.00 2.94 1.35
N SER A 23 7.77 3.09 0.04
CA SER A 23 8.67 3.76 -0.91
C SER A 23 10.05 3.11 -0.97
N SER A 24 10.15 1.83 -0.59
CA SER A 24 11.41 1.09 -0.55
C SER A 24 11.21 -0.29 -1.15
N PRO A 25 11.85 -0.62 -2.29
CA PRO A 25 11.79 -1.97 -2.84
C PRO A 25 12.27 -3.05 -1.87
N ARG A 26 13.29 -2.76 -1.07
CA ARG A 26 13.80 -3.70 -0.09
C ARG A 26 12.77 -4.01 0.99
N GLU A 27 12.15 -2.97 1.54
CA GLU A 27 11.10 -3.14 2.55
C GLU A 27 9.88 -3.82 1.95
N ALA A 28 9.56 -3.52 0.69
CA ALA A 28 8.46 -4.17 -0.01
C ALA A 28 8.68 -5.67 -0.17
N GLU A 29 9.92 -6.10 -0.42
CA GLU A 29 10.24 -7.52 -0.48
C GLU A 29 10.05 -8.20 0.88
N ASP A 30 10.47 -7.55 1.96
CA ASP A 30 10.29 -8.07 3.31
C ASP A 30 8.81 -8.18 3.66
N VAL A 31 8.01 -7.16 3.31
CA VAL A 31 6.56 -7.18 3.50
C VAL A 31 5.93 -8.33 2.70
N SER A 32 6.33 -8.51 1.46
CA SER A 32 5.80 -9.58 0.60
C SER A 32 6.05 -10.95 1.21
N ARG A 33 7.25 -11.17 1.76
CA ARG A 33 7.55 -12.43 2.45
C ARG A 33 6.69 -12.65 3.68
N SER A 34 6.51 -11.61 4.50
CA SER A 34 5.66 -11.69 5.68
C SER A 34 4.22 -11.99 5.32
N VAL A 35 3.71 -11.37 4.26
CA VAL A 35 2.34 -11.61 3.77
C VAL A 35 2.20 -13.05 3.29
N PHE A 36 3.20 -13.57 2.57
CA PHE A 36 3.19 -14.96 2.11
C PHE A 36 3.16 -15.92 3.29
N LEU A 37 3.95 -15.67 4.33
CA LEU A 37 3.94 -16.52 5.53
C LEU A 37 2.58 -16.49 6.23
N LYS A 38 1.93 -15.35 6.29
CA LYS A 38 0.57 -15.25 6.84
C LYS A 38 -0.43 -16.04 6.00
N LEU A 39 -0.28 -16.00 4.68
CA LEU A 39 -1.16 -16.76 3.79
C LEU A 39 -0.99 -18.25 4.01
N VAL A 40 0.25 -18.74 4.13
CA VAL A 40 0.53 -20.15 4.37
C VAL A 40 -0.04 -20.61 5.71
N ALA A 41 -0.05 -19.74 6.71
CA ALA A 41 -0.59 -20.04 8.03
C ALA A 41 -2.13 -20.13 8.03
N ARG A 42 -2.81 -19.61 7.03
CA ARG A 42 -4.27 -19.72 6.91
C ARG A 42 -4.62 -21.05 6.28
N GLU A 43 -5.52 -21.77 6.92
CA GLU A 43 -5.95 -23.08 6.41
C GLU A 43 -7.05 -22.96 5.37
N ASP A 44 -7.88 -21.92 5.49
CA ASP A 44 -8.99 -21.70 4.59
C ASP A 44 -9.23 -20.20 4.37
N LEU A 45 -9.54 -19.85 3.14
CA LEU A 45 -10.05 -18.54 2.78
C LEU A 45 -11.35 -18.73 2.00
N THR A 46 -12.31 -17.87 2.29
CA THR A 46 -13.56 -17.88 1.53
C THR A 46 -13.25 -17.57 0.07
N PRO A 47 -13.70 -18.39 -0.90
CA PRO A 47 -13.48 -18.09 -2.31
C PRO A 47 -13.98 -16.68 -2.66
N GLY A 48 -13.17 -15.95 -3.41
CA GLY A 48 -13.47 -14.57 -3.79
C GLY A 48 -12.96 -13.51 -2.83
N THR A 49 -12.41 -13.90 -1.66
CA THR A 49 -11.87 -12.94 -0.67
C THR A 49 -10.36 -12.96 -0.60
N GLU A 50 -9.69 -13.74 -1.45
CA GLU A 50 -8.24 -13.94 -1.39
C GLU A 50 -7.48 -12.63 -1.61
N ARG A 51 -7.89 -11.85 -2.60
CA ARG A 51 -7.25 -10.57 -2.87
C ARG A 51 -7.44 -9.60 -1.71
N ASP A 52 -8.64 -9.54 -1.15
CA ASP A 52 -8.92 -8.67 -0.01
C ASP A 52 -8.06 -9.04 1.20
N PHE A 53 -7.91 -10.34 1.46
CA PHE A 53 -7.05 -10.81 2.54
C PHE A 53 -5.61 -10.38 2.33
N LEU A 54 -5.09 -10.58 1.10
CA LEU A 54 -3.69 -10.25 0.79
C LEU A 54 -3.43 -8.75 0.86
N MET A 55 -4.36 -7.94 0.34
CA MET A 55 -4.22 -6.49 0.39
C MET A 55 -4.31 -5.97 1.82
N GLN A 56 -5.22 -6.53 2.63
CA GLN A 56 -5.34 -6.15 4.04
C GLN A 56 -4.09 -6.54 4.83
N ALA A 57 -3.57 -7.74 4.60
CA ALA A 57 -2.35 -8.20 5.26
C ALA A 57 -1.16 -7.31 4.88
N THR A 58 -1.08 -6.92 3.61
CA THR A 58 -0.02 -6.03 3.12
C THR A 58 -0.09 -4.67 3.81
N ALA A 59 -1.28 -4.08 3.88
CA ALA A 59 -1.46 -2.79 4.54
C ALA A 59 -1.12 -2.87 6.04
N ASP A 60 -1.51 -3.96 6.71
CA ASP A 60 -1.23 -4.16 8.13
C ASP A 60 0.28 -4.28 8.38
N GLU A 61 0.99 -5.04 7.54
CA GLU A 61 2.44 -5.18 7.64
C GLU A 61 3.14 -3.85 7.42
N CYS A 62 2.72 -3.10 6.41
CA CYS A 62 3.31 -1.79 6.12
C CYS A 62 3.09 -0.80 7.25
N ARG A 63 1.89 -0.78 7.84
CA ARG A 63 1.62 0.10 8.99
C ARG A 63 2.50 -0.26 10.18
N SER A 64 2.68 -1.55 10.42
CA SER A 64 3.55 -2.02 11.50
C SER A 64 4.99 -1.56 11.29
N LEU A 65 5.47 -1.70 10.05
CA LEU A 65 6.81 -1.26 9.68
C LEU A 65 6.98 0.25 9.86
N LEU A 66 6.00 1.03 9.42
CA LEU A 66 6.06 2.48 9.55
C LEU A 66 6.06 2.93 11.01
N ARG A 67 5.31 2.24 11.87
CA ARG A 67 5.31 2.56 13.30
C ARG A 67 6.65 2.31 13.97
N SER A 68 7.48 1.43 13.40
CA SER A 68 8.82 1.17 13.95
C SER A 68 9.86 2.22 13.54
N GLY A 69 9.45 3.28 12.86
CA GLY A 69 10.33 4.40 12.49
C GLY A 69 10.82 4.38 11.06
N GLY A 70 10.51 3.34 10.30
CA GLY A 70 10.93 3.25 8.89
C GLY A 70 10.36 4.36 8.02
N TRP A 71 9.18 4.85 8.35
CA TRP A 71 8.53 5.90 7.58
C TRP A 71 9.31 7.23 7.56
N LYS A 72 10.06 7.55 8.60
CA LYS A 72 10.86 8.78 8.64
C LYS A 72 11.93 8.77 7.56
N ARG A 73 12.60 7.63 7.37
CA ARG A 73 13.58 7.47 6.29
C ARG A 73 12.92 7.55 4.93
N THR A 74 11.75 6.94 4.80
CA THR A 74 10.97 6.94 3.58
C THR A 74 10.56 8.36 3.19
N VAL A 75 10.02 9.13 4.13
CA VAL A 75 9.63 10.51 3.89
C VAL A 75 10.83 11.35 3.46
N LYS A 76 11.96 11.21 4.15
CA LYS A 76 13.17 11.94 3.80
C LYS A 76 13.64 11.60 2.39
N ALA A 77 13.62 10.32 2.02
CA ALA A 77 14.01 9.89 0.69
C ALA A 77 13.08 10.45 -0.38
N LEU A 78 11.77 10.46 -0.11
CA LEU A 78 10.79 11.00 -1.04
C LEU A 78 11.01 12.48 -1.33
N PHE A 79 11.26 13.27 -0.29
CA PHE A 79 11.48 14.70 -0.47
C PHE A 79 12.81 15.01 -1.14
N SER A 80 13.74 14.07 -1.13
CA SER A 80 15.04 14.21 -1.80
C SER A 80 15.01 13.73 -3.24
N ALA A 81 13.97 13.00 -3.66
CA ALA A 81 13.90 12.45 -5.01
C ALA A 81 13.65 13.56 -6.05
N PRO A 82 14.32 13.49 -7.20
CA PRO A 82 14.05 14.43 -8.27
C PRO A 82 12.63 14.25 -8.81
N ARG A 83 12.02 15.36 -9.23
CA ARG A 83 10.68 15.32 -9.78
C ARG A 83 10.69 14.55 -11.10
N SER A 84 9.74 13.66 -11.25
CA SER A 84 9.61 12.88 -12.48
C SER A 84 8.46 13.38 -13.33
N GLY A 85 8.44 12.99 -14.59
CA GLY A 85 7.39 13.39 -15.51
C GLY A 85 6.17 12.49 -15.52
N THR A 86 6.12 11.44 -14.72
CA THR A 86 5.00 10.51 -14.72
C THR A 86 4.15 10.65 -13.45
N PRO A 87 2.80 10.58 -13.57
CA PRO A 87 1.93 10.68 -12.39
C PRO A 87 2.25 9.64 -11.31
N ARG A 88 2.61 8.43 -11.72
CA ARG A 88 2.95 7.37 -10.77
C ARG A 88 4.19 7.74 -9.94
N GLN A 89 5.22 8.27 -10.59
CA GLN A 89 6.43 8.67 -9.92
C GLN A 89 6.19 9.87 -9.02
N ASP A 90 5.29 10.78 -9.43
CA ASP A 90 4.90 11.90 -8.59
C ASP A 90 4.16 11.43 -7.33
N ILE A 91 3.32 10.41 -7.46
CA ILE A 91 2.66 9.79 -6.29
C ILE A 91 3.71 9.23 -5.33
N LEU A 92 4.75 8.59 -5.85
CA LEU A 92 5.83 8.03 -5.02
C LEU A 92 6.62 9.09 -4.24
N ARG A 93 6.50 10.36 -4.62
CA ARG A 93 7.13 11.47 -3.91
C ARG A 93 6.31 12.02 -2.76
N LEU A 94 5.05 11.61 -2.64
CA LEU A 94 4.20 12.07 -1.56
C LEU A 94 4.56 11.39 -0.23
N PRO A 95 4.30 12.04 0.90
CA PRO A 95 4.41 11.35 2.19
C PRO A 95 3.56 10.08 2.19
N PRO A 96 3.99 9.01 2.88
CA PRO A 96 3.33 7.70 2.78
C PRO A 96 1.83 7.71 3.01
N LYS A 97 1.33 8.52 3.94
CA LYS A 97 -0.12 8.57 4.23
C LYS A 97 -0.94 9.09 3.06
N TYR A 98 -0.38 9.96 2.22
CA TYR A 98 -1.05 10.45 1.01
C TYR A 98 -0.78 9.52 -0.17
N GLN A 99 0.44 9.01 -0.25
CA GLN A 99 0.86 8.12 -1.31
C GLN A 99 -0.04 6.89 -1.40
N VAL A 100 -0.32 6.22 -0.28
CA VAL A 100 -1.10 4.99 -0.29
C VAL A 100 -2.55 5.23 -0.72
N VAL A 101 -3.18 6.31 -0.23
CA VAL A 101 -4.57 6.58 -0.62
C VAL A 101 -4.66 6.96 -2.11
N MET A 102 -3.69 7.74 -2.62
CA MET A 102 -3.65 8.09 -4.03
C MET A 102 -3.44 6.87 -4.91
N TYR A 103 -2.54 5.97 -4.51
CA TYR A 103 -2.31 4.73 -5.24
C TYR A 103 -3.56 3.86 -5.28
N LEU A 104 -4.19 3.65 -4.14
CA LEU A 104 -5.40 2.81 -4.07
C LEU A 104 -6.54 3.41 -4.91
N ARG A 105 -6.69 4.71 -4.91
CA ARG A 105 -7.76 5.38 -5.66
C ARG A 105 -7.52 5.35 -7.17
N TYR A 106 -6.30 5.64 -7.61
CA TYR A 106 -6.04 5.87 -9.03
C TYR A 106 -5.48 4.67 -9.78
N TYR A 107 -4.84 3.73 -9.08
CA TYR A 107 -4.27 2.55 -9.73
C TYR A 107 -4.99 1.25 -9.40
N GLU A 108 -5.65 1.17 -8.25
CA GLU A 108 -6.40 -0.02 -7.86
C GLU A 108 -7.92 0.21 -7.92
N ASP A 109 -8.36 1.40 -8.30
CA ASP A 109 -9.77 1.77 -8.46
C ASP A 109 -10.62 1.57 -7.20
N PHE A 110 -10.00 1.73 -6.03
CA PHE A 110 -10.74 1.64 -4.77
C PHE A 110 -11.58 2.90 -4.56
N THR A 111 -12.79 2.71 -4.03
CA THR A 111 -13.60 3.85 -3.58
C THR A 111 -13.05 4.39 -2.26
N THR A 112 -13.44 5.62 -1.91
CA THR A 112 -13.04 6.22 -0.63
C THR A 112 -13.44 5.36 0.55
N GLY A 113 -14.63 4.75 0.50
CA GLY A 113 -15.09 3.85 1.56
C GLY A 113 -14.24 2.59 1.66
N GLU A 114 -13.87 2.01 0.51
CA GLU A 114 -13.00 0.84 0.49
C GLU A 114 -11.60 1.15 1.02
N ILE A 115 -11.06 2.32 0.66
CA ILE A 115 -9.76 2.78 1.18
C ILE A 115 -9.81 2.93 2.70
N ALA A 116 -10.88 3.57 3.20
CA ALA A 116 -11.05 3.76 4.64
C ALA A 116 -11.08 2.43 5.38
N ARG A 117 -11.81 1.46 4.85
CA ARG A 117 -11.93 0.14 5.45
C ARG A 117 -10.59 -0.60 5.42
N LEU A 118 -9.90 -0.57 4.28
CA LEU A 118 -8.61 -1.25 4.14
C LEU A 118 -7.56 -0.68 5.10
N LEU A 119 -7.49 0.63 5.20
CA LEU A 119 -6.50 1.31 6.04
C LEU A 119 -6.94 1.47 7.49
N LYS A 120 -8.17 1.08 7.82
CA LYS A 120 -8.74 1.18 9.16
C LYS A 120 -8.74 2.62 9.67
N ILE A 121 -9.21 3.53 8.82
CA ILE A 121 -9.36 4.95 9.13
C ILE A 121 -10.80 5.38 8.84
N PRO A 122 -11.28 6.49 9.44
CA PRO A 122 -12.59 7.03 9.08
C PRO A 122 -12.64 7.43 7.61
N GLN A 123 -13.81 7.33 6.99
CA GLN A 123 -13.98 7.72 5.59
C GLN A 123 -13.67 9.19 5.37
N SER A 124 -14.01 10.05 6.32
CA SER A 124 -13.66 11.47 6.25
C SER A 124 -12.16 11.69 6.21
N THR A 125 -11.39 10.88 6.94
CA THR A 125 -9.93 10.93 6.93
C THR A 125 -9.39 10.50 5.57
N ALA A 126 -9.93 9.43 5.00
CA ALA A 126 -9.53 8.97 3.66
C ALA A 126 -9.81 10.04 2.62
N ALA A 127 -10.99 10.67 2.66
CA ALA A 127 -11.36 11.74 1.74
C ALA A 127 -10.43 12.95 1.88
N ALA A 128 -10.11 13.34 3.11
CA ALA A 128 -9.22 14.46 3.39
C ALA A 128 -7.80 14.18 2.86
N ARG A 129 -7.31 12.96 3.05
CA ARG A 129 -6.00 12.57 2.54
C ARG A 129 -5.95 12.56 1.00
N LEU A 130 -7.01 12.10 0.35
CA LEU A 130 -7.11 12.16 -1.11
C LEU A 130 -7.09 13.59 -1.62
N SER A 131 -7.86 14.47 -0.98
CA SER A 131 -7.89 15.89 -1.35
C SER A 131 -6.52 16.54 -1.16
N ARG A 132 -5.87 16.29 -0.03
CA ARG A 132 -4.54 16.84 0.25
C ARG A 132 -3.50 16.30 -0.71
N GLY A 133 -3.56 14.98 -1.00
CA GLY A 133 -2.64 14.36 -1.94
C GLY A 133 -2.75 14.96 -3.33
N ARG A 134 -3.98 15.20 -3.81
CA ARG A 134 -4.18 15.87 -5.10
C ARG A 134 -3.58 17.28 -5.10
N GLY A 135 -3.79 18.03 -4.03
CA GLY A 135 -3.22 19.37 -3.92
C GLY A 135 -1.69 19.38 -3.95
N LEU A 136 -1.06 18.38 -3.33
CA LEU A 136 0.39 18.26 -3.33
C LEU A 136 0.93 17.89 -4.71
N LEU A 137 0.19 17.09 -5.49
CA LEU A 137 0.60 16.74 -6.85
C LEU A 137 0.50 17.91 -7.82
N GLU A 138 -0.42 18.83 -7.59
CA GLU A 138 -0.64 19.98 -8.47
C GLU A 138 0.38 21.11 -8.27
N ARG A 139 1.23 21.02 -7.28
CA ARG A 139 2.26 22.04 -7.00
C ARG A 139 3.48 21.91 -7.88
#